data_cc73293ecd2011fafbf078734e655eff
#
_entry.id   cc73293ecd2011fafbf078734e655eff
#
_cell.length_a   1.000
_cell.length_b   1.000
_cell.length_c   1.000
_cell.angle_alpha   90.00
_cell.angle_beta   90.00
_cell.angle_gamma   90.00
#
_symmetry.space_group_name_H-M   'P 1'
#
loop_
_entity.id
_entity.type
_entity.pdbx_description
1 polymer ?
#
loop_
_entity_poly.entity_id
_entity_poly.type
_entity_poly.pdbx_seq_one_letter_code
_entity_poly.pdbx_strand_id
1 'polypeptide(L)'
;MRKIFCAILITIGTSNVVGSVTPEISIPSEYEDLYVEIVEKLQNQHYKSAVIDDSFSKNYLMKYLENIDTNKSFLIKKDIEEFNKWQFSLDDLMRSGDITPGYEIYNRLVKRAIDQLNYNVKLLESDFVFDLESASFLVIGAEKRKWPKNLDEARRYWRDVITDAMIRLLLNDKDPRDARNLLIKRYKNQIKQYFSR
;
A
#
# COMPACT_ATOMS: atom_id res chain seq x y z
N MET A 1 7.04 45.72 52.07
CA MET A 1 7.19 44.30 51.58
C MET A 1 6.25 44.10 50.36
N ARG A 2 6.79 44.22 49.18
CA ARG A 2 6.04 44.05 47.89
C ARG A 2 6.26 42.63 47.42
N LYS A 3 5.22 41.82 47.41
CA LYS A 3 5.23 40.44 46.86
C LYS A 3 5.04 40.55 45.34
N ILE A 4 6.06 40.17 44.57
CA ILE A 4 6.02 40.04 43.12
C ILE A 4 5.46 38.65 42.81
N PHE A 5 4.26 38.60 42.24
CA PHE A 5 3.68 37.39 41.69
C PHE A 5 4.21 37.22 40.27
N CYS A 6 5.05 36.21 40.09
CA CYS A 6 5.51 35.80 38.77
C CYS A 6 4.47 34.84 38.16
N ALA A 7 3.68 35.33 37.21
CA ALA A 7 2.73 34.50 36.46
C ALA A 7 3.54 33.79 35.36
N ILE A 8 3.65 32.46 35.49
CA ILE A 8 4.18 31.59 34.41
C ILE A 8 3.07 31.37 33.40
N LEU A 9 3.20 32.03 32.26
CA LEU A 9 2.34 31.72 31.08
C LEU A 9 2.80 30.40 30.46
N ILE A 10 2.06 29.33 30.69
CA ILE A 10 2.23 28.08 29.95
C ILE A 10 1.53 28.24 28.61
N THR A 11 2.29 28.50 27.55
CA THR A 11 1.79 28.42 26.18
C THR A 11 1.66 26.94 25.82
N ILE A 12 0.43 26.43 25.84
CA ILE A 12 0.10 25.13 25.27
C ILE A 12 0.17 25.28 23.76
N GLY A 13 1.31 24.84 23.20
CA GLY A 13 1.48 24.72 21.75
C GLY A 13 0.50 23.65 21.24
N THR A 14 -0.58 24.07 20.59
CA THR A 14 -1.45 23.17 19.82
C THR A 14 -0.67 22.70 18.62
N SER A 15 -0.11 21.50 18.70
CA SER A 15 0.42 20.79 17.54
C SER A 15 -0.75 20.49 16.63
N ASN A 16 -0.90 21.27 15.56
CA ASN A 16 -1.79 20.91 14.45
C ASN A 16 -1.25 19.64 13.83
N VAL A 17 -1.83 18.51 14.19
CA VAL A 17 -1.72 17.26 13.43
C VAL A 17 -2.47 17.51 12.13
N VAL A 18 -1.76 17.98 11.11
CA VAL A 18 -2.26 17.96 9.74
C VAL A 18 -2.33 16.48 9.38
N GLY A 19 -3.51 15.89 9.56
CA GLY A 19 -3.82 14.59 9.03
C GLY A 19 -3.62 14.67 7.51
N SER A 20 -2.60 14.03 6.98
CA SER A 20 -2.41 13.94 5.54
C SER A 20 -3.61 13.17 4.98
N VAL A 21 -4.49 13.88 4.27
CA VAL A 21 -5.61 13.26 3.56
C VAL A 21 -4.98 12.34 2.51
N THR A 22 -5.25 11.05 2.60
CA THR A 22 -4.81 10.08 1.59
C THR A 22 -5.49 10.44 0.27
N PRO A 23 -4.76 10.52 -0.86
CA PRO A 23 -5.38 10.78 -2.14
C PRO A 23 -6.36 9.65 -2.47
N GLU A 24 -7.58 10.02 -2.82
CA GLU A 24 -8.61 9.09 -3.28
C GLU A 24 -8.85 9.36 -4.76
N ILE A 25 -8.73 8.30 -5.57
CA ILE A 25 -9.00 8.39 -6.99
C ILE A 25 -10.49 8.23 -7.19
N SER A 26 -11.11 9.23 -7.81
CA SER A 26 -12.51 9.18 -8.24
C SER A 26 -12.65 8.55 -9.62
N ILE A 27 -13.81 7.96 -9.88
CA ILE A 27 -14.16 7.35 -11.17
C ILE A 27 -14.59 8.46 -12.13
N PRO A 28 -13.88 8.69 -13.26
CA PRO A 28 -14.40 9.52 -14.34
C PRO A 28 -15.52 8.78 -15.06
N SER A 29 -16.65 9.44 -15.28
CA SER A 29 -17.85 8.85 -15.91
C SER A 29 -17.61 8.28 -17.30
N GLU A 30 -16.64 8.84 -18.03
CA GLU A 30 -16.26 8.36 -19.38
C GLU A 30 -15.66 6.96 -19.41
N TYR A 31 -15.18 6.44 -18.25
CA TYR A 31 -14.62 5.10 -18.19
C TYR A 31 -15.69 3.99 -18.03
N GLU A 32 -16.88 4.32 -17.57
CA GLU A 32 -17.97 3.36 -17.46
C GLU A 32 -18.38 2.85 -18.85
N ASP A 33 -18.63 3.75 -19.81
CA ASP A 33 -18.98 3.39 -21.18
C ASP A 33 -17.85 2.65 -21.91
N LEU A 34 -16.61 3.11 -21.75
CA LEU A 34 -15.43 2.47 -22.31
C LEU A 34 -15.27 1.03 -21.78
N TYR A 35 -15.56 0.83 -20.51
CA TYR A 35 -15.46 -0.48 -19.88
C TYR A 35 -16.48 -1.48 -20.43
N VAL A 36 -17.73 -1.06 -20.63
CA VAL A 36 -18.77 -1.88 -21.28
C VAL A 36 -18.32 -2.27 -22.68
N GLU A 37 -17.82 -1.33 -23.49
CA GLU A 37 -17.32 -1.62 -24.84
C GLU A 37 -16.18 -2.66 -24.84
N ILE A 38 -15.26 -2.57 -23.89
CA ILE A 38 -14.16 -3.53 -23.74
C ILE A 38 -14.72 -4.93 -23.40
N VAL A 39 -15.67 -5.01 -22.47
CA VAL A 39 -16.28 -6.29 -22.05
C VAL A 39 -17.03 -6.94 -23.23
N GLU A 40 -17.81 -6.17 -23.97
CA GLU A 40 -18.50 -6.67 -25.18
C GLU A 40 -17.53 -7.20 -26.25
N LYS A 41 -16.43 -6.49 -26.48
CA LYS A 41 -15.38 -6.94 -27.42
C LYS A 41 -14.71 -8.22 -26.96
N LEU A 42 -14.44 -8.36 -25.64
CA LEU A 42 -13.85 -9.57 -25.08
C LEU A 42 -14.80 -10.79 -25.22
N GLN A 43 -16.09 -10.59 -25.04
CA GLN A 43 -17.10 -11.66 -25.19
C GLN A 43 -17.33 -12.08 -26.64
N ASN A 44 -17.43 -11.09 -27.56
CA ASN A 44 -17.94 -11.33 -28.90
C ASN A 44 -16.84 -11.43 -29.98
N GLN A 45 -15.67 -10.83 -29.75
CA GLN A 45 -14.62 -10.70 -30.78
C GLN A 45 -13.30 -11.35 -30.39
N HIS A 46 -13.17 -11.84 -29.14
CA HIS A 46 -11.94 -12.51 -28.73
C HIS A 46 -11.86 -13.89 -29.35
N TYR A 47 -10.70 -14.23 -29.93
CA TYR A 47 -10.38 -15.51 -30.57
C TYR A 47 -10.73 -16.76 -29.71
N LYS A 48 -10.62 -16.66 -28.37
CA LYS A 48 -11.18 -17.63 -27.41
C LYS A 48 -12.38 -16.96 -26.75
N SER A 49 -13.59 -17.33 -27.11
CA SER A 49 -14.80 -16.84 -26.43
C SER A 49 -14.61 -16.95 -24.91
N ALA A 50 -14.41 -15.82 -24.26
CA ALA A 50 -14.27 -15.80 -22.81
C ALA A 50 -15.66 -15.94 -22.19
N VAL A 51 -15.89 -17.03 -21.45
CA VAL A 51 -17.08 -17.13 -20.60
C VAL A 51 -16.82 -16.25 -19.39
N ILE A 52 -17.55 -15.14 -19.32
CA ILE A 52 -17.49 -14.20 -18.19
C ILE A 52 -18.64 -14.59 -17.24
N ASP A 53 -18.32 -15.37 -16.21
CA ASP A 53 -19.21 -15.93 -15.20
C ASP A 53 -18.61 -15.80 -13.79
N ASP A 54 -19.25 -16.38 -12.79
CA ASP A 54 -18.77 -16.41 -11.39
C ASP A 54 -17.35 -16.97 -11.27
N SER A 55 -17.01 -17.99 -12.08
CA SER A 55 -15.65 -18.58 -12.07
C SER A 55 -14.62 -17.59 -12.60
N PHE A 56 -14.99 -16.86 -13.66
CA PHE A 56 -14.18 -15.75 -14.18
C PHE A 56 -14.04 -14.65 -13.12
N SER A 57 -15.13 -14.24 -12.48
CA SER A 57 -15.16 -13.20 -11.43
C SER A 57 -14.17 -13.52 -10.32
N LYS A 58 -14.22 -14.73 -9.79
CA LYS A 58 -13.31 -15.20 -8.72
C LYS A 58 -11.84 -15.17 -9.15
N ASN A 59 -11.54 -15.70 -10.32
CA ASN A 59 -10.18 -15.75 -10.85
C ASN A 59 -9.65 -14.35 -11.17
N TYR A 60 -10.49 -13.48 -11.72
CA TYR A 60 -10.15 -12.11 -12.07
C TYR A 60 -9.83 -11.30 -10.81
N LEU A 61 -10.68 -11.38 -9.76
CA LEU A 61 -10.45 -10.70 -8.49
C LEU A 61 -9.08 -11.07 -7.91
N MET A 62 -8.77 -12.36 -7.83
CA MET A 62 -7.50 -12.83 -7.28
C MET A 62 -6.31 -12.33 -8.09
N LYS A 63 -6.38 -12.41 -9.43
CA LYS A 63 -5.33 -11.89 -10.30
C LYS A 63 -5.17 -10.38 -10.20
N TYR A 64 -6.27 -9.65 -10.08
CA TYR A 64 -6.23 -8.20 -9.89
C TYR A 64 -5.50 -7.84 -8.60
N LEU A 65 -5.86 -8.47 -7.47
CA LEU A 65 -5.21 -8.27 -6.18
C LEU A 65 -3.71 -8.61 -6.21
N GLU A 66 -3.34 -9.71 -6.86
CA GLU A 66 -1.94 -10.10 -7.03
C GLU A 66 -1.16 -9.16 -7.94
N ASN A 67 -1.78 -8.57 -8.94
CA ASN A 67 -1.14 -7.62 -9.83
C ASN A 67 -0.88 -6.27 -9.17
N ILE A 68 -1.84 -5.75 -8.39
CA ILE A 68 -1.68 -4.44 -7.74
C ILE A 68 -0.79 -4.48 -6.51
N ASP A 69 -0.74 -5.61 -5.78
CA ASP A 69 0.15 -5.86 -4.64
C ASP A 69 1.03 -7.09 -4.91
N THR A 70 1.81 -7.01 -5.98
CA THR A 70 2.61 -8.12 -6.51
C THR A 70 3.47 -8.80 -5.44
N ASN A 71 4.02 -8.02 -4.50
CA ASN A 71 4.83 -8.56 -3.41
C ASN A 71 4.01 -8.96 -2.18
N LYS A 72 2.69 -8.81 -2.19
CA LYS A 72 1.80 -9.06 -1.05
C LYS A 72 2.31 -8.38 0.22
N SER A 73 2.68 -7.10 0.09
CA SER A 73 3.42 -6.35 1.11
C SER A 73 2.66 -5.19 1.74
N PHE A 74 1.58 -4.74 1.12
CA PHE A 74 0.78 -3.61 1.59
C PHE A 74 -0.59 -4.03 2.11
N LEU A 75 -1.35 -4.80 1.33
CA LEU A 75 -2.64 -5.33 1.78
C LEU A 75 -2.44 -6.37 2.88
N ILE A 76 -3.47 -6.52 3.72
CA ILE A 76 -3.50 -7.55 4.77
C ILE A 76 -4.66 -8.52 4.51
N LYS A 77 -4.62 -9.69 5.16
CA LYS A 77 -5.64 -10.74 5.00
C LYS A 77 -7.07 -10.21 5.18
N LYS A 78 -7.29 -9.31 6.13
CA LYS A 78 -8.58 -8.68 6.36
C LYS A 78 -9.08 -7.89 5.15
N ASP A 79 -8.19 -7.16 4.45
CA ASP A 79 -8.57 -6.42 3.24
C ASP A 79 -9.01 -7.39 2.14
N ILE A 80 -8.29 -8.51 1.96
CA ILE A 80 -8.64 -9.56 0.98
C ILE A 80 -10.00 -10.18 1.30
N GLU A 81 -10.26 -10.46 2.60
CA GLU A 81 -11.54 -11.00 3.06
C GLU A 81 -12.70 -10.03 2.80
N GLU A 82 -12.50 -8.73 3.00
CA GLU A 82 -13.48 -7.69 2.69
C GLU A 82 -13.77 -7.62 1.18
N PHE A 83 -12.75 -7.79 0.33
CA PHE A 83 -12.90 -7.74 -1.13
C PHE A 83 -13.56 -9.01 -1.71
N ASN A 84 -13.56 -10.12 -0.98
CA ASN A 84 -14.26 -11.32 -1.40
C ASN A 84 -15.77 -11.13 -1.57
N LYS A 85 -16.35 -10.02 -1.10
CA LYS A 85 -17.75 -9.67 -1.38
C LYS A 85 -18.05 -9.61 -2.88
N TRP A 86 -17.05 -9.36 -3.73
CA TRP A 86 -17.20 -9.26 -5.19
C TRP A 86 -16.84 -10.55 -5.96
N GLN A 87 -16.41 -11.61 -5.27
CA GLN A 87 -15.88 -12.81 -5.94
C GLN A 87 -16.83 -13.50 -6.91
N PHE A 88 -18.14 -13.26 -6.77
CA PHE A 88 -19.20 -13.87 -7.62
C PHE A 88 -20.08 -12.83 -8.31
N SER A 89 -19.70 -11.57 -8.33
CA SER A 89 -20.52 -10.50 -8.92
C SER A 89 -19.74 -9.57 -9.86
N LEU A 90 -18.44 -9.77 -10.00
CA LEU A 90 -17.65 -8.91 -10.89
C LEU A 90 -18.09 -9.01 -12.34
N ASP A 91 -18.52 -10.19 -12.82
CA ASP A 91 -19.00 -10.37 -14.18
C ASP A 91 -20.27 -9.54 -14.45
N ASP A 92 -21.21 -9.48 -13.50
CA ASP A 92 -22.42 -8.67 -13.62
C ASP A 92 -22.09 -7.16 -13.53
N LEU A 93 -21.22 -6.78 -12.60
CA LEU A 93 -20.72 -5.39 -12.48
C LEU A 93 -19.97 -4.97 -13.75
N MET A 94 -19.16 -5.86 -14.32
CA MET A 94 -18.44 -5.60 -15.57
C MET A 94 -19.41 -5.36 -16.74
N ARG A 95 -20.49 -6.14 -16.83
CA ARG A 95 -21.53 -5.97 -17.90
C ARG A 95 -22.33 -4.69 -17.72
N SER A 96 -22.53 -4.24 -16.48
CA SER A 96 -23.22 -2.97 -16.20
C SER A 96 -22.33 -1.74 -16.28
N GLY A 97 -21.02 -1.90 -16.50
CA GLY A 97 -20.05 -0.81 -16.49
C GLY A 97 -19.64 -0.32 -15.11
N ASP A 98 -20.04 -1.02 -14.04
CA ASP A 98 -19.66 -0.65 -12.68
C ASP A 98 -18.22 -1.06 -12.36
N ILE A 99 -17.33 -0.07 -12.38
CA ILE A 99 -15.90 -0.21 -12.08
C ILE A 99 -15.55 0.13 -10.62
N THR A 100 -16.56 0.42 -9.78
CA THR A 100 -16.39 0.75 -8.35
C THR A 100 -15.49 -0.24 -7.60
N PRO A 101 -15.60 -1.58 -7.76
CA PRO A 101 -14.74 -2.51 -7.06
C PRO A 101 -13.25 -2.29 -7.30
N GLY A 102 -12.87 -2.01 -8.55
CA GLY A 102 -11.47 -1.74 -8.90
C GLY A 102 -10.91 -0.52 -8.18
N TYR A 103 -11.70 0.56 -8.11
CA TYR A 103 -11.33 1.80 -7.42
C TYR A 103 -11.29 1.64 -5.91
N GLU A 104 -12.27 0.98 -5.29
CA GLU A 104 -12.27 0.72 -3.85
C GLU A 104 -11.03 -0.09 -3.42
N ILE A 105 -10.70 -1.15 -4.17
CA ILE A 105 -9.53 -1.98 -3.92
C ILE A 105 -8.25 -1.15 -4.07
N TYR A 106 -8.14 -0.38 -5.16
CA TYR A 106 -6.95 0.44 -5.42
C TYR A 106 -6.77 1.55 -4.37
N ASN A 107 -7.83 2.24 -4.00
CA ASN A 107 -7.78 3.27 -2.96
C ASN A 107 -7.38 2.67 -1.59
N ARG A 108 -7.86 1.46 -1.26
CA ARG A 108 -7.40 0.73 -0.08
C ARG A 108 -5.91 0.43 -0.14
N LEU A 109 -5.42 -0.05 -1.29
CA LEU A 109 -3.99 -0.31 -1.50
C LEU A 109 -3.16 0.96 -1.30
N VAL A 110 -3.55 2.08 -1.93
CA VAL A 110 -2.85 3.37 -1.81
C VAL A 110 -2.77 3.81 -0.36
N LYS A 111 -3.88 3.74 0.37
CA LYS A 111 -3.92 4.06 1.80
C LYS A 111 -2.94 3.18 2.59
N ARG A 112 -2.98 1.86 2.40
CA ARG A 112 -2.07 0.92 3.07
C ARG A 112 -0.61 1.20 2.75
N ALA A 113 -0.31 1.49 1.47
CA ALA A 113 1.04 1.79 1.01
C ALA A 113 1.58 3.08 1.66
N ILE A 114 0.79 4.16 1.65
CA ILE A 114 1.18 5.43 2.28
C ILE A 114 1.39 5.25 3.78
N ASP A 115 0.47 4.58 4.49
CA ASP A 115 0.58 4.33 5.92
C ASP A 115 1.86 3.51 6.25
N GLN A 116 2.15 2.48 5.46
CA GLN A 116 3.33 1.65 5.65
C GLN A 116 4.63 2.42 5.34
N LEU A 117 4.67 3.17 4.23
CA LEU A 117 5.86 3.96 3.87
C LEU A 117 6.14 5.07 4.88
N ASN A 118 5.10 5.71 5.43
CA ASN A 118 5.25 6.67 6.52
C ASN A 118 5.79 6.00 7.80
N TYR A 119 5.33 4.79 8.12
CA TYR A 119 5.89 4.01 9.22
C TYR A 119 7.38 3.72 9.00
N ASN A 120 7.76 3.32 7.78
CA ASN A 120 9.16 3.05 7.42
C ASN A 120 10.05 4.29 7.57
N VAL A 121 9.55 5.46 7.14
CA VAL A 121 10.27 6.73 7.32
C VAL A 121 10.46 7.04 8.81
N LYS A 122 9.39 6.95 9.62
CA LYS A 122 9.47 7.18 11.07
C LYS A 122 10.44 6.23 11.76
N LEU A 123 10.46 4.94 11.37
CA LEU A 123 11.39 3.95 11.89
C LEU A 123 12.84 4.32 11.57
N LEU A 124 13.11 4.76 10.34
CA LEU A 124 14.44 5.18 9.92
C LEU A 124 14.89 6.54 10.54
N GLU A 125 13.95 7.42 10.88
CA GLU A 125 14.23 8.70 11.55
C GLU A 125 14.37 8.53 13.07
N SER A 126 13.96 7.40 13.65
CA SER A 126 14.11 7.10 15.08
C SER A 126 15.50 6.53 15.41
N ASP A 127 15.79 6.42 16.72
CA ASP A 127 17.00 5.76 17.23
C ASP A 127 16.93 4.22 17.15
N PHE A 128 16.03 3.67 16.35
CA PHE A 128 15.89 2.23 16.19
C PHE A 128 17.19 1.62 15.67
N VAL A 129 17.69 0.63 16.42
CA VAL A 129 18.87 -0.14 16.03
C VAL A 129 18.44 -1.36 15.24
N PHE A 130 18.93 -1.45 14.01
CA PHE A 130 18.70 -2.63 13.18
C PHE A 130 19.67 -3.74 13.63
N ASP A 131 19.12 -4.92 13.88
CA ASP A 131 19.94 -6.11 14.13
C ASP A 131 20.49 -6.61 12.77
N LEU A 132 21.73 -6.23 12.48
CA LEU A 132 22.41 -6.56 11.23
C LEU A 132 23.09 -7.92 11.29
N GLU A 133 23.19 -8.55 12.45
CA GLU A 133 23.88 -9.81 12.68
C GLU A 133 22.90 -10.99 12.75
N SER A 134 21.62 -10.74 13.04
CA SER A 134 20.66 -11.83 13.11
C SER A 134 20.34 -12.37 11.71
N ALA A 135 20.41 -13.69 11.59
CA ALA A 135 19.99 -14.38 10.38
C ALA A 135 18.46 -14.35 10.27
N SER A 136 17.90 -13.29 9.70
CA SER A 136 16.51 -13.27 9.27
C SER A 136 16.40 -13.68 7.81
N PHE A 137 15.42 -14.56 7.51
CA PHE A 137 15.18 -14.98 6.13
C PHE A 137 14.08 -14.11 5.53
N LEU A 138 14.47 -13.24 4.59
CA LEU A 138 13.49 -12.52 3.78
C LEU A 138 13.00 -13.46 2.67
N VAL A 139 11.70 -13.79 2.70
CA VAL A 139 11.09 -14.58 1.60
C VAL A 139 10.99 -13.69 0.38
N ILE A 140 11.86 -13.94 -0.59
CA ILE A 140 11.86 -13.29 -1.90
C ILE A 140 11.02 -14.15 -2.85
N GLY A 141 10.08 -13.52 -3.55
CA GLY A 141 9.20 -14.18 -4.52
C GLY A 141 7.73 -14.10 -4.10
N ALA A 142 6.96 -13.43 -4.93
CA ALA A 142 5.54 -13.16 -4.68
C ALA A 142 4.71 -14.45 -4.58
N GLU A 143 5.06 -15.46 -5.37
CA GLU A 143 4.38 -16.75 -5.42
C GLU A 143 4.46 -17.54 -4.10
N LYS A 144 5.54 -17.34 -3.33
CA LYS A 144 5.77 -18.02 -2.05
C LYS A 144 5.17 -17.28 -0.85
N ARG A 145 4.69 -16.04 -1.08
CA ARG A 145 4.19 -15.20 0.00
C ARG A 145 2.67 -15.22 0.08
N LYS A 146 2.18 -15.12 1.30
CA LYS A 146 0.77 -14.84 1.63
C LYS A 146 0.66 -13.39 2.09
N TRP A 147 -0.52 -12.80 1.92
CA TRP A 147 -0.78 -11.50 2.54
C TRP A 147 -0.64 -11.59 4.06
N PRO A 148 -0.03 -10.60 4.71
CA PRO A 148 0.12 -10.56 6.16
C PRO A 148 -1.23 -10.68 6.86
N LYS A 149 -1.27 -11.39 7.98
CA LYS A 149 -2.52 -11.58 8.74
C LYS A 149 -3.04 -10.26 9.30
N ASN A 150 -2.14 -9.36 9.68
CA ASN A 150 -2.43 -8.07 10.30
C ASN A 150 -1.28 -7.07 10.06
N LEU A 151 -1.48 -5.82 10.54
CA LEU A 151 -0.49 -4.76 10.39
C LEU A 151 0.84 -5.06 11.10
N ASP A 152 0.83 -5.79 12.21
CA ASP A 152 2.06 -6.10 12.93
C ASP A 152 2.93 -7.10 12.16
N GLU A 153 2.30 -8.07 11.48
CA GLU A 153 3.01 -8.98 10.59
C GLU A 153 3.56 -8.23 9.36
N ALA A 154 2.77 -7.32 8.79
CA ALA A 154 3.23 -6.45 7.72
C ALA A 154 4.44 -5.60 8.14
N ARG A 155 4.38 -4.98 9.32
CA ARG A 155 5.48 -4.16 9.87
C ARG A 155 6.73 -5.00 10.17
N ARG A 156 6.60 -6.23 10.64
CA ARG A 156 7.76 -7.13 10.83
C ARG A 156 8.45 -7.39 9.50
N TYR A 157 7.68 -7.79 8.47
CA TYR A 157 8.22 -7.98 7.13
C TYR A 157 8.93 -6.73 6.60
N TRP A 158 8.35 -5.55 6.76
CA TRP A 158 8.98 -4.32 6.31
C TRP A 158 10.24 -3.96 7.09
N ARG A 159 10.33 -4.30 8.36
CA ARG A 159 11.60 -4.18 9.11
C ARG A 159 12.69 -5.06 8.49
N ASP A 160 12.37 -6.30 8.14
CA ASP A 160 13.33 -7.21 7.50
C ASP A 160 13.76 -6.66 6.12
N VAL A 161 12.83 -6.12 5.33
CA VAL A 161 13.13 -5.44 4.05
C VAL A 161 14.06 -4.24 4.24
N ILE A 162 13.83 -3.42 5.25
CA ILE A 162 14.68 -2.27 5.54
C ILE A 162 16.06 -2.73 6.02
N THR A 163 16.10 -3.75 6.87
CA THR A 163 17.37 -4.32 7.37
C THR A 163 18.19 -4.88 6.21
N ASP A 164 17.61 -5.66 5.30
CA ASP A 164 18.28 -6.15 4.09
C ASP A 164 18.81 -4.99 3.24
N ALA A 165 17.99 -3.95 3.04
CA ALA A 165 18.39 -2.78 2.28
C ALA A 165 19.55 -2.01 2.94
N MET A 166 19.57 -1.90 4.27
CA MET A 166 20.67 -1.32 5.04
C MET A 166 21.94 -2.16 4.87
N ILE A 167 21.87 -3.48 5.07
CA ILE A 167 23.02 -4.40 4.90
C ILE A 167 23.63 -4.24 3.50
N ARG A 168 22.81 -4.26 2.45
CA ARG A 168 23.29 -4.09 1.06
C ARG A 168 24.02 -2.76 0.84
N LEU A 169 23.55 -1.69 1.46
CA LEU A 169 24.20 -0.38 1.34
C LEU A 169 25.52 -0.34 2.09
N LEU A 170 25.59 -0.95 3.29
CA LEU A 170 26.81 -1.04 4.08
C LEU A 170 27.86 -1.92 3.41
N LEU A 171 27.47 -3.05 2.80
CA LEU A 171 28.36 -3.91 2.03
C LEU A 171 28.92 -3.24 0.76
N ASN A 172 28.31 -2.15 0.30
CA ASN A 172 28.80 -1.29 -0.77
C ASN A 172 29.53 -0.03 -0.22
N ASP A 173 30.16 -0.13 0.93
CA ASP A 173 30.99 0.87 1.58
C ASP A 173 30.28 2.20 1.88
N LYS A 174 28.93 2.19 1.97
CA LYS A 174 28.19 3.38 2.32
C LYS A 174 28.21 3.59 3.85
N ASP A 175 28.45 4.84 4.27
CA ASP A 175 28.33 5.22 5.68
C ASP A 175 26.91 4.90 6.22
N PRO A 176 26.79 4.40 7.47
CA PRO A 176 25.48 4.04 8.05
C PRO A 176 24.46 5.17 8.06
N ARG A 177 24.90 6.42 8.31
CA ARG A 177 24.04 7.61 8.30
C ARG A 177 23.57 7.91 6.88
N ASP A 178 24.46 7.82 5.90
CA ASP A 178 24.14 8.06 4.49
C ASP A 178 23.23 6.99 3.94
N ALA A 179 23.42 5.72 4.32
CA ALA A 179 22.53 4.61 3.98
C ALA A 179 21.10 4.87 4.47
N ARG A 180 20.97 5.28 5.74
CA ARG A 180 19.69 5.61 6.37
C ARG A 180 19.02 6.80 5.66
N ASN A 181 19.74 7.88 5.41
CA ASN A 181 19.24 9.07 4.72
C ASN A 181 18.78 8.75 3.29
N LEU A 182 19.51 7.87 2.59
CA LEU A 182 19.13 7.41 1.25
C LEU A 182 17.81 6.65 1.26
N LEU A 183 17.59 5.74 2.20
CA LEU A 183 16.34 4.99 2.34
C LEU A 183 15.17 5.92 2.69
N ILE A 184 15.35 6.87 3.61
CA ILE A 184 14.35 7.89 3.94
C ILE A 184 13.95 8.67 2.68
N LYS A 185 14.93 9.13 1.90
CA LYS A 185 14.66 9.84 0.63
C LYS A 185 13.89 8.98 -0.36
N ARG A 186 14.24 7.69 -0.51
CA ARG A 186 13.53 6.75 -1.39
C ARG A 186 12.07 6.60 -0.98
N TYR A 187 11.79 6.35 0.30
CA TYR A 187 10.40 6.17 0.77
C TYR A 187 9.60 7.46 0.70
N LYS A 188 10.18 8.63 1.02
CA LYS A 188 9.52 9.92 0.84
C LYS A 188 9.18 10.21 -0.63
N ASN A 189 10.04 9.81 -1.56
CA ASN A 189 9.75 9.94 -2.99
C ASN A 189 8.65 8.99 -3.44
N GLN A 190 8.61 7.75 -2.95
CA GLN A 190 7.52 6.81 -3.24
C GLN A 190 6.17 7.35 -2.73
N ILE A 191 6.12 7.90 -1.52
CA ILE A 191 4.92 8.55 -0.99
C ILE A 191 4.46 9.67 -1.93
N LYS A 192 5.37 10.57 -2.35
CA LYS A 192 5.03 11.65 -3.28
C LYS A 192 4.42 11.14 -4.59
N GLN A 193 4.88 10.01 -5.12
CA GLN A 193 4.33 9.44 -6.34
C GLN A 193 2.86 9.03 -6.21
N TYR A 194 2.38 8.67 -5.03
CA TYR A 194 0.95 8.40 -4.79
C TYR A 194 0.10 9.67 -4.80
N PHE A 195 0.67 10.83 -4.45
CA PHE A 195 -0.03 12.12 -4.46
C PHE A 195 0.02 12.85 -5.81
N SER A 196 0.83 12.39 -6.75
CA SER A 196 0.99 13.01 -8.08
C SER A 196 0.21 12.32 -9.20
N ARG A 197 -0.64 11.33 -8.86
CA ARG A 197 -1.42 10.54 -9.83
C ARG A 197 -2.85 11.04 -9.94
#